data_b65e3ff78bbb156ac37151525a463c50
#
_entry.id   b65e3ff78bbb156ac37151525a463c50
#
_cell.length_a   1.000
_cell.length_b   1.000
_cell.length_c   1.000
_cell.angle_alpha   90.00
_cell.angle_beta   90.00
_cell.angle_gamma   90.00
#
_symmetry.space_group_name_H-M   'P 1'
#
loop_
_entity.id
_entity.type
_entity.pdbx_description
1 polymer ?
#
loop_
_entity_poly.entity_id
_entity_poly.type
_entity_poly.pdbx_seq_one_letter_code
_entity_poly.pdbx_strand_id
1 'polypeptide(L)'
;MPVGATDDESCRVPSGTAAIFQAASLAKPVVAFLTLRLVLRGLLDLDQPISELLPHGYFHRQNLFALRESPIVDEVPRQMLQKLTARTLLSHTSGLPNWSPKGPLQLSFEPGAQWQYSGEGFVLLQHVLHTLTGKPLQEFASVELFQPLGLKYSAFKITDQIAQSLVPGRSASGAIRQLRFPFEIAASSLYTTPSDYALFMSSLLADERLLSLVTHAPVPVPKAPNVFWGLGWGIERVSERSYIWHWGSITGFRSLAMADLNTKDAVVAFAAAENGMPLAKSRIRETLPGPHPGLELNLVQ
;
A
#
# COMPACT_ATOMS: atom_id res chain seq x y z
N MET A 1 2.05 -2.29 24.15
CA MET A 1 2.08 -3.73 24.47
C MET A 1 1.18 -4.44 23.47
N PRO A 2 1.62 -5.54 22.84
CA PRO A 2 0.72 -6.30 21.97
C PRO A 2 -0.40 -6.91 22.82
N VAL A 3 -1.64 -6.56 22.53
CA VAL A 3 -2.83 -7.14 23.17
C VAL A 3 -3.49 -8.05 22.14
N GLY A 4 -3.65 -9.31 22.50
CA GLY A 4 -4.53 -10.22 21.78
C GLY A 4 -3.90 -11.54 21.44
N ALA A 5 -3.78 -12.41 22.42
CA ALA A 5 -3.75 -13.84 22.19
C ALA A 5 -5.18 -14.37 22.38
N THR A 6 -5.73 -14.99 21.36
CA THR A 6 -6.72 -16.04 21.62
C THR A 6 -5.92 -17.23 22.19
N ASP A 7 -6.43 -17.93 23.19
CA ASP A 7 -5.80 -19.09 23.86
C ASP A 7 -5.67 -20.35 22.98
N ASP A 8 -5.68 -20.18 21.67
CA ASP A 8 -5.45 -21.25 20.70
C ASP A 8 -3.95 -21.47 20.54
N GLU A 9 -3.44 -22.60 21.05
CA GLU A 9 -2.02 -23.00 20.94
C GLU A 9 -1.48 -22.98 19.50
N SER A 10 -2.33 -23.12 18.49
CA SER A 10 -1.95 -23.04 17.07
C SER A 10 -1.63 -21.63 16.60
N CYS A 11 -1.93 -20.61 17.42
CA CYS A 11 -1.67 -19.18 17.15
C CYS A 11 -0.50 -18.61 17.94
N ARG A 12 0.21 -19.41 18.74
CA ARG A 12 1.37 -18.90 19.48
C ARG A 12 2.50 -18.57 18.52
N VAL A 13 2.79 -17.29 18.37
CA VAL A 13 4.09 -16.85 17.86
C VAL A 13 5.12 -17.26 18.90
N PRO A 14 6.19 -17.99 18.53
CA PRO A 14 7.22 -18.37 19.49
C PRO A 14 7.72 -17.13 20.23
N SER A 15 7.85 -17.19 21.54
CA SER A 15 8.38 -16.09 22.36
C SER A 15 9.78 -15.72 21.85
N GLY A 16 9.98 -14.45 21.46
CA GLY A 16 11.24 -13.93 20.93
C GLY A 16 11.31 -13.82 19.41
N THR A 17 10.30 -14.27 18.66
CA THR A 17 10.21 -14.07 17.20
C THR A 17 9.23 -12.92 16.89
N ALA A 18 9.57 -12.08 15.91
CA ALA A 18 8.66 -11.05 15.43
C ALA A 18 7.50 -11.70 14.65
N ALA A 19 6.26 -11.34 14.99
CA ALA A 19 5.09 -11.73 14.20
C ALA A 19 5.05 -10.94 12.89
N ILE A 20 5.27 -11.61 11.76
CA ILE A 20 5.23 -11.00 10.44
C ILE A 20 3.87 -11.27 9.80
N PHE A 21 3.31 -10.25 9.15
CA PHE A 21 2.02 -10.29 8.49
C PHE A 21 2.16 -9.96 7.00
N GLN A 22 1.24 -10.44 6.18
CA GLN A 22 1.02 -9.88 4.86
C GLN A 22 0.26 -8.55 5.01
N ALA A 23 0.93 -7.45 4.71
CA ALA A 23 0.38 -6.11 4.90
C ALA A 23 -0.65 -5.71 3.83
N ALA A 24 -0.78 -6.51 2.77
CA ALA A 24 -1.68 -6.23 1.65
C ALA A 24 -1.45 -4.82 1.08
N SER A 25 -2.51 -4.04 0.93
CA SER A 25 -2.44 -2.70 0.35
C SER A 25 -1.68 -1.65 1.19
N LEU A 26 -1.31 -1.95 2.44
CA LEU A 26 -0.34 -1.12 3.16
C LEU A 26 1.07 -1.11 2.50
N ALA A 27 1.28 -1.93 1.47
CA ALA A 27 2.41 -1.82 0.56
C ALA A 27 2.43 -0.49 -0.21
N LYS A 28 1.26 0.04 -0.58
CA LYS A 28 1.14 1.25 -1.40
C LYS A 28 1.72 2.50 -0.73
N PRO A 29 1.44 2.81 0.55
CA PRO A 29 2.10 3.91 1.25
C PRO A 29 3.63 3.82 1.27
N VAL A 30 4.19 2.61 1.39
CA VAL A 30 5.64 2.40 1.32
C VAL A 30 6.19 2.72 -0.06
N VAL A 31 5.51 2.27 -1.12
CA VAL A 31 5.89 2.58 -2.51
C VAL A 31 5.71 4.07 -2.80
N ALA A 32 4.66 4.71 -2.29
CA ALA A 32 4.46 6.15 -2.40
C ALA A 32 5.61 6.92 -1.74
N PHE A 33 6.00 6.54 -0.53
CA PHE A 33 7.15 7.13 0.18
C PHE A 33 8.43 7.04 -0.67
N LEU A 34 8.75 5.87 -1.21
CA LEU A 34 9.92 5.65 -2.07
C LEU A 34 9.87 6.53 -3.34
N THR A 35 8.68 6.63 -3.96
CA THR A 35 8.45 7.47 -5.14
C THR A 35 8.66 8.95 -4.80
N LEU A 36 8.08 9.43 -3.70
CA LEU A 36 8.19 10.83 -3.29
C LEU A 36 9.62 11.20 -2.87
N ARG A 37 10.41 10.27 -2.36
CA ARG A 37 11.85 10.48 -2.14
C ARG A 37 12.61 10.72 -3.44
N LEU A 38 12.27 10.04 -4.54
CA LEU A 38 12.84 10.35 -5.86
C LEU A 38 12.40 11.74 -6.35
N VAL A 39 11.15 12.12 -6.09
CA VAL A 39 10.66 13.49 -6.41
C VAL A 39 11.46 14.53 -5.65
N LEU A 40 11.67 14.40 -4.34
CA LEU A 40 12.45 15.32 -3.53
C LEU A 40 13.92 15.43 -3.95
N ARG A 41 14.46 14.41 -4.60
CA ARG A 41 15.82 14.38 -5.17
C ARG A 41 15.87 14.93 -6.61
N GLY A 42 14.73 15.30 -7.22
CA GLY A 42 14.66 15.76 -8.62
C GLY A 42 14.89 14.65 -9.65
N LEU A 43 14.76 13.38 -9.25
CA LEU A 43 14.92 12.20 -10.11
C LEU A 43 13.61 11.75 -10.77
N LEU A 44 12.47 12.25 -10.31
CA LEU A 44 11.15 11.99 -10.84
C LEU A 44 10.32 13.27 -10.74
N ASP A 45 9.70 13.67 -11.84
CA ASP A 45 8.65 14.68 -11.86
C ASP A 45 7.27 13.98 -11.73
N LEU A 46 6.45 14.46 -10.80
CA LEU A 46 5.11 13.90 -10.56
C LEU A 46 4.18 14.06 -11.78
N ASP A 47 4.40 15.05 -12.61
CA ASP A 47 3.53 15.41 -13.72
C ASP A 47 4.10 15.03 -15.09
N GLN A 48 5.30 14.47 -15.13
CA GLN A 48 5.90 13.95 -16.35
C GLN A 48 5.09 12.74 -16.88
N PRO A 49 4.78 12.69 -18.19
CA PRO A 49 4.11 11.54 -18.80
C PRO A 49 4.87 10.23 -18.59
N ILE A 50 4.16 9.17 -18.17
CA ILE A 50 4.76 7.85 -17.98
C ILE A 50 5.44 7.32 -19.25
N SER A 51 4.95 7.70 -20.43
CA SER A 51 5.56 7.33 -21.71
C SER A 51 6.98 7.87 -21.90
N GLU A 52 7.38 8.92 -21.20
CA GLU A 52 8.73 9.47 -21.22
C GLU A 52 9.64 8.76 -20.21
N LEU A 53 9.07 8.31 -19.09
CA LEU A 53 9.77 7.53 -18.07
C LEU A 53 10.00 6.07 -18.51
N LEU A 54 9.17 5.57 -19.43
CA LEU A 54 9.22 4.21 -19.96
C LEU A 54 9.50 4.23 -21.48
N PRO A 55 10.73 4.48 -21.92
CA PRO A 55 11.04 4.61 -23.35
C PRO A 55 10.78 3.31 -24.13
N HIS A 56 10.89 2.16 -23.47
CA HIS A 56 10.63 0.84 -24.07
C HIS A 56 9.17 0.36 -23.92
N GLY A 57 8.26 1.25 -23.46
CA GLY A 57 6.86 0.92 -23.22
C GLY A 57 6.60 0.15 -21.92
N TYR A 58 5.39 -0.34 -21.76
CA TYR A 58 4.96 -1.14 -20.63
C TYR A 58 4.18 -2.36 -21.10
N PHE A 59 4.51 -3.51 -20.57
CA PHE A 59 3.83 -4.78 -20.82
C PHE A 59 3.05 -5.18 -19.58
N HIS A 60 1.72 -5.06 -19.68
CA HIS A 60 0.81 -5.45 -18.61
C HIS A 60 0.71 -6.97 -18.51
N ARG A 61 0.98 -7.52 -17.33
CA ARG A 61 0.82 -8.93 -17.03
C ARG A 61 -0.59 -9.18 -16.48
N GLN A 62 -1.39 -9.94 -17.22
CA GLN A 62 -2.69 -10.40 -16.75
C GLN A 62 -2.54 -11.34 -15.54
N ASN A 63 -3.51 -11.29 -14.63
CA ASN A 63 -3.57 -12.15 -13.44
C ASN A 63 -2.24 -12.25 -12.66
N LEU A 64 -1.84 -11.16 -12.05
CA LEU A 64 -0.59 -11.02 -11.27
C LEU A 64 -0.40 -12.07 -10.16
N PHE A 65 -1.50 -12.67 -9.68
CA PHE A 65 -1.47 -13.66 -8.61
C PHE A 65 -1.39 -15.11 -9.12
N ALA A 66 -1.45 -15.33 -10.42
CA ALA A 66 -1.33 -16.66 -10.98
C ALA A 66 0.13 -17.13 -11.02
N LEU A 67 0.37 -18.32 -10.48
CA LEU A 67 1.64 -19.04 -10.57
C LEU A 67 1.71 -19.74 -11.94
N ARG A 68 1.80 -18.99 -13.05
CA ARG A 68 1.90 -19.53 -14.40
C ARG A 68 3.33 -19.41 -14.89
N GLU A 69 3.84 -20.46 -15.52
CA GLU A 69 5.15 -20.48 -16.18
C GLU A 69 5.17 -19.51 -17.37
N SER A 70 4.05 -19.42 -18.12
CA SER A 70 3.89 -18.50 -19.26
C SER A 70 2.76 -17.50 -18.96
N PRO A 71 3.06 -16.30 -18.44
CA PRO A 71 2.05 -15.28 -18.23
C PRO A 71 1.54 -14.73 -19.56
N ILE A 72 0.25 -14.39 -19.60
CA ILE A 72 -0.30 -13.59 -20.71
C ILE A 72 0.11 -12.14 -20.42
N VAL A 73 0.71 -11.49 -21.43
CA VAL A 73 1.12 -10.09 -21.36
C VAL A 73 0.56 -9.34 -22.54
N ASP A 74 0.14 -8.09 -22.31
CA ASP A 74 -0.36 -7.17 -23.32
C ASP A 74 0.51 -5.92 -23.35
N GLU A 75 0.89 -5.50 -24.54
CA GLU A 75 1.53 -4.19 -24.70
C GLU A 75 0.52 -3.07 -24.43
N VAL A 76 0.86 -2.16 -23.53
CA VAL A 76 0.01 -1.01 -23.24
C VAL A 76 0.28 0.10 -24.26
N PRO A 77 -0.77 0.62 -24.96
CA PRO A 77 -0.59 1.65 -25.97
C PRO A 77 0.15 2.86 -25.44
N ARG A 78 1.17 3.34 -26.17
CA ARG A 78 1.98 4.51 -25.78
C ARG A 78 1.11 5.76 -25.54
N GLN A 79 0.03 5.92 -26.31
CA GLN A 79 -0.94 7.00 -26.15
C GLN A 79 -1.65 6.96 -24.79
N MET A 80 -1.89 5.77 -24.23
CA MET A 80 -2.39 5.64 -22.86
C MET A 80 -1.33 6.09 -21.84
N LEU A 81 -0.09 5.66 -22.00
CA LEU A 81 1.01 6.05 -21.12
C LEU A 81 1.31 7.56 -21.15
N GLN A 82 1.03 8.23 -22.27
CA GLN A 82 1.16 9.69 -22.40
C GLN A 82 0.16 10.47 -21.51
N LYS A 83 -0.98 9.88 -21.19
CA LYS A 83 -2.03 10.48 -20.35
C LYS A 83 -1.80 10.25 -18.85
N LEU A 84 -0.95 9.30 -18.50
CA LEU A 84 -0.69 8.89 -17.12
C LEU A 84 0.56 9.61 -16.58
N THR A 85 0.52 9.95 -15.29
CA THR A 85 1.63 10.55 -14.56
C THR A 85 1.79 9.87 -13.20
N ALA A 86 2.95 10.01 -12.54
CA ALA A 86 3.14 9.48 -11.20
C ALA A 86 2.10 10.06 -10.21
N ARG A 87 1.70 11.33 -10.39
CA ARG A 87 0.63 11.96 -9.60
C ARG A 87 -0.69 11.21 -9.75
N THR A 88 -1.14 10.94 -10.97
CA THR A 88 -2.42 10.26 -11.20
C THR A 88 -2.42 8.81 -10.71
N LEU A 89 -1.27 8.13 -10.73
CA LEU A 89 -1.10 6.79 -10.16
C LEU A 89 -1.19 6.81 -8.63
N LEU A 90 -0.45 7.70 -7.98
CA LEU A 90 -0.41 7.83 -6.52
C LEU A 90 -1.73 8.32 -5.92
N SER A 91 -2.45 9.20 -6.61
CA SER A 91 -3.73 9.76 -6.15
C SER A 91 -4.95 8.92 -6.52
N HIS A 92 -4.76 7.77 -7.19
CA HIS A 92 -5.85 6.94 -7.70
C HIS A 92 -6.81 7.66 -8.65
N THR A 93 -6.25 8.55 -9.48
CA THR A 93 -7.02 9.27 -10.52
C THR A 93 -6.61 8.89 -11.94
N SER A 94 -5.90 7.79 -12.09
CA SER A 94 -5.39 7.33 -13.38
C SER A 94 -6.46 6.75 -14.32
N GLY A 95 -7.63 6.35 -13.80
CA GLY A 95 -8.62 5.58 -14.55
C GLY A 95 -8.29 4.09 -14.69
N LEU A 96 -7.13 3.65 -14.21
CA LEU A 96 -6.76 2.23 -14.20
C LEU A 96 -7.58 1.46 -13.15
N PRO A 97 -7.99 0.19 -13.43
CA PRO A 97 -8.76 -0.61 -12.50
C PRO A 97 -7.94 -1.01 -11.26
N ASN A 98 -8.62 -1.56 -10.25
CA ASN A 98 -7.89 -2.16 -9.12
C ASN A 98 -7.08 -3.37 -9.58
N TRP A 99 -7.69 -4.27 -10.33
CA TRP A 99 -7.03 -5.40 -10.96
C TRP A 99 -7.60 -5.67 -12.36
N SER A 100 -6.75 -6.08 -13.29
CA SER A 100 -7.12 -6.48 -14.64
C SER A 100 -6.65 -7.92 -14.93
N PRO A 101 -7.36 -8.93 -14.42
CA PRO A 101 -6.92 -10.32 -14.52
C PRO A 101 -7.12 -10.94 -15.90
N LYS A 102 -7.82 -10.25 -16.81
CA LYS A 102 -8.14 -10.73 -18.17
C LYS A 102 -8.20 -9.57 -19.15
N GLY A 103 -7.61 -9.79 -20.33
CA GLY A 103 -7.62 -8.82 -21.42
C GLY A 103 -6.68 -7.63 -21.23
N PRO A 104 -6.55 -6.79 -22.25
CA PRO A 104 -5.66 -5.64 -22.21
C PRO A 104 -6.11 -4.59 -21.17
N LEU A 105 -5.15 -3.90 -20.62
CA LEU A 105 -5.37 -2.82 -19.65
C LEU A 105 -6.15 -1.68 -20.30
N GLN A 106 -7.17 -1.17 -19.63
CA GLN A 106 -8.03 -0.09 -20.13
C GLN A 106 -8.25 0.98 -19.06
N LEU A 107 -8.48 2.22 -19.51
CA LEU A 107 -8.89 3.32 -18.64
C LEU A 107 -10.42 3.37 -18.56
N SER A 108 -10.96 3.48 -17.35
CA SER A 108 -12.40 3.64 -17.10
C SER A 108 -12.87 5.09 -17.36
N PHE A 109 -11.96 6.06 -17.31
CA PHE A 109 -12.19 7.49 -17.53
C PHE A 109 -10.86 8.19 -17.85
N GLU A 110 -10.93 9.44 -18.30
CA GLU A 110 -9.73 10.25 -18.57
C GLU A 110 -8.96 10.51 -17.27
N PRO A 111 -7.61 10.30 -17.24
CA PRO A 111 -6.78 10.52 -16.08
C PRO A 111 -6.96 11.92 -15.49
N GLY A 112 -7.09 11.99 -14.18
CA GLY A 112 -7.36 13.22 -13.44
C GLY A 112 -8.84 13.55 -13.24
N ALA A 113 -9.76 12.94 -14.00
CA ALA A 113 -11.18 13.31 -13.97
C ALA A 113 -11.93 12.80 -12.74
N GLN A 114 -11.57 11.63 -12.23
CA GLN A 114 -12.27 10.97 -11.12
C GLN A 114 -11.29 10.18 -10.23
N TRP A 115 -11.72 9.91 -9.01
CA TRP A 115 -11.04 8.99 -8.12
C TRP A 115 -11.58 7.55 -8.26
N GLN A 116 -10.68 6.60 -8.45
CA GLN A 116 -10.95 5.16 -8.46
C GLN A 116 -9.75 4.40 -7.94
N TYR A 117 -9.92 3.68 -6.83
CA TYR A 117 -8.85 2.89 -6.25
C TYR A 117 -8.24 1.90 -7.24
N SER A 118 -6.92 1.94 -7.40
CA SER A 118 -6.20 1.19 -8.44
C SER A 118 -4.97 0.47 -7.87
N GLY A 119 -4.93 -0.85 -7.97
CA GLY A 119 -3.73 -1.66 -7.78
C GLY A 119 -2.85 -1.64 -9.02
N GLU A 120 -3.44 -1.68 -10.24
CA GLU A 120 -2.69 -1.61 -11.51
C GLU A 120 -1.86 -0.34 -11.62
N GLY A 121 -2.35 0.79 -11.09
CA GLY A 121 -1.57 2.02 -11.05
C GLY A 121 -0.27 1.88 -10.26
N PHE A 122 -0.27 1.15 -9.14
CA PHE A 122 0.93 0.90 -8.35
C PHE A 122 1.85 -0.16 -8.98
N VAL A 123 1.30 -1.10 -9.75
CA VAL A 123 2.11 -2.05 -10.53
C VAL A 123 2.84 -1.33 -11.66
N LEU A 124 2.17 -0.41 -12.37
CA LEU A 124 2.80 0.45 -13.36
C LEU A 124 3.87 1.34 -12.72
N LEU A 125 3.58 1.93 -11.55
CA LEU A 125 4.54 2.74 -10.80
C LEU A 125 5.78 1.93 -10.38
N GLN A 126 5.62 0.67 -9.98
CA GLN A 126 6.74 -0.24 -9.71
C GLN A 126 7.66 -0.38 -10.93
N HIS A 127 7.10 -0.47 -12.12
CA HIS A 127 7.88 -0.56 -13.36
C HIS A 127 8.64 0.75 -13.64
N VAL A 128 8.01 1.91 -13.38
CA VAL A 128 8.68 3.22 -13.44
C VAL A 128 9.86 3.28 -12.47
N LEU A 129 9.65 2.90 -11.21
CA LEU A 129 10.71 2.89 -10.20
C LEU A 129 11.87 1.98 -10.61
N HIS A 130 11.57 0.79 -11.14
CA HIS A 130 12.60 -0.12 -11.65
C HIS A 130 13.40 0.51 -12.80
N THR A 131 12.73 1.14 -13.74
CA THR A 131 13.40 1.79 -14.90
C THR A 131 14.31 2.94 -14.45
N LEU A 132 13.85 3.76 -13.51
CA LEU A 132 14.63 4.90 -13.02
C LEU A 132 15.83 4.50 -12.13
N THR A 133 15.69 3.43 -11.36
CA THR A 133 16.70 3.05 -10.37
C THR A 133 17.58 1.88 -10.80
N GLY A 134 17.18 1.13 -11.83
CA GLY A 134 17.81 -0.12 -12.24
C GLY A 134 17.65 -1.26 -11.22
N LYS A 135 16.84 -1.09 -10.16
CA LYS A 135 16.71 -2.02 -9.03
C LYS A 135 15.32 -2.66 -8.99
N PRO A 136 15.21 -3.97 -8.68
CA PRO A 136 13.95 -4.56 -8.25
C PRO A 136 13.39 -3.83 -7.02
N LEU A 137 12.06 -3.85 -6.85
CA LEU A 137 11.39 -3.13 -5.76
C LEU A 137 11.93 -3.51 -4.36
N GLN A 138 12.16 -4.81 -4.12
CA GLN A 138 12.74 -5.29 -2.87
C GLN A 138 14.10 -4.67 -2.59
N GLU A 139 14.99 -4.65 -3.58
CA GLU A 139 16.33 -4.09 -3.41
C GLU A 139 16.26 -2.57 -3.18
N PHE A 140 15.45 -1.89 -3.98
CA PHE A 140 15.25 -0.44 -3.86
C PHE A 140 14.69 -0.07 -2.48
N ALA A 141 13.63 -0.76 -2.03
CA ALA A 141 13.03 -0.55 -0.71
C ALA A 141 14.01 -0.89 0.43
N SER A 142 14.80 -1.95 0.28
CA SER A 142 15.80 -2.33 1.28
C SER A 142 16.85 -1.22 1.48
N VAL A 143 17.42 -0.70 0.39
CA VAL A 143 18.48 0.33 0.45
C VAL A 143 17.93 1.68 0.88
N GLU A 144 16.75 2.07 0.38
CA GLU A 144 16.22 3.41 0.59
C GLU A 144 15.38 3.58 1.86
N LEU A 145 14.87 2.48 2.42
CA LEU A 145 13.96 2.54 3.54
C LEU A 145 14.26 1.51 4.64
N PHE A 146 14.27 0.20 4.30
CA PHE A 146 14.28 -0.81 5.35
C PHE A 146 15.58 -0.80 6.16
N GLN A 147 16.74 -0.77 5.51
CA GLN A 147 18.04 -0.72 6.19
C GLN A 147 18.26 0.60 6.94
N PRO A 148 18.02 1.79 6.35
CA PRO A 148 18.22 3.06 7.05
C PRO A 148 17.35 3.23 8.30
N LEU A 149 16.13 2.69 8.31
CA LEU A 149 15.24 2.76 9.47
C LEU A 149 15.31 1.53 10.38
N GLY A 150 16.13 0.54 10.06
CA GLY A 150 16.25 -0.70 10.82
C GLY A 150 14.99 -1.57 10.80
N LEU A 151 14.21 -1.53 9.71
CA LEU A 151 13.00 -2.35 9.52
C LEU A 151 13.39 -3.78 9.16
N LYS A 152 13.81 -4.54 10.16
CA LYS A 152 14.46 -5.85 9.97
C LYS A 152 13.52 -6.94 9.47
N TYR A 153 12.21 -6.76 9.67
CA TYR A 153 11.19 -7.75 9.38
C TYR A 153 10.26 -7.31 8.24
N SER A 154 10.75 -6.41 7.38
CA SER A 154 10.00 -5.88 6.24
C SER A 154 10.63 -6.29 4.91
N ALA A 155 9.81 -6.82 4.00
CA ALA A 155 10.23 -7.23 2.67
C ALA A 155 9.05 -7.26 1.68
N PHE A 156 9.31 -7.04 0.39
CA PHE A 156 8.32 -7.20 -0.70
C PHE A 156 8.26 -8.62 -1.26
N LYS A 157 9.16 -9.49 -0.86
CA LYS A 157 9.17 -10.90 -1.22
C LYS A 157 9.50 -11.77 -0.02
N ILE A 158 9.11 -13.05 -0.11
CA ILE A 158 9.40 -14.01 0.94
C ILE A 158 10.90 -14.31 0.97
N THR A 159 11.48 -14.23 2.16
CA THR A 159 12.85 -14.65 2.48
C THR A 159 12.77 -15.74 3.55
N ASP A 160 13.87 -16.43 3.84
CA ASP A 160 13.89 -17.46 4.89
C ASP A 160 13.49 -16.89 6.25
N GLN A 161 13.93 -15.68 6.58
CA GLN A 161 13.54 -14.97 7.80
C GLN A 161 12.04 -14.66 7.84
N ILE A 162 11.47 -14.16 6.72
CA ILE A 162 10.03 -13.90 6.61
C ILE A 162 9.24 -15.21 6.76
N ALA A 163 9.66 -16.26 6.04
CA ALA A 163 8.95 -17.55 6.05
C ALA A 163 8.89 -18.18 7.46
N GLN A 164 9.96 -18.06 8.24
CA GLN A 164 10.04 -18.60 9.60
C GLN A 164 9.16 -17.88 10.62
N SER A 165 8.86 -16.59 10.38
CA SER A 165 8.15 -15.73 11.33
C SER A 165 6.78 -15.28 10.82
N LEU A 166 6.37 -15.72 9.63
CA LEU A 166 5.10 -15.38 9.03
C LEU A 166 3.93 -16.04 9.78
N VAL A 167 3.04 -15.21 10.30
CA VAL A 167 1.83 -15.70 10.98
C VAL A 167 0.89 -16.32 9.94
N PRO A 168 0.29 -17.49 10.20
CA PRO A 168 -0.66 -18.10 9.28
C PRO A 168 -1.93 -17.26 9.19
N GLY A 169 -2.29 -16.82 7.97
CA GLY A 169 -3.54 -16.13 7.70
C GLY A 169 -4.74 -17.07 7.79
N ARG A 170 -5.90 -16.56 8.22
CA ARG A 170 -7.11 -17.36 8.40
C ARG A 170 -8.32 -16.78 7.67
N SER A 171 -9.15 -17.65 7.14
CA SER A 171 -10.47 -17.25 6.65
C SER A 171 -11.38 -16.81 7.80
N ALA A 172 -12.54 -16.24 7.47
CA ALA A 172 -13.56 -15.89 8.46
C ALA A 172 -14.06 -17.11 9.26
N SER A 173 -13.95 -18.32 8.72
CA SER A 173 -14.29 -19.57 9.41
C SER A 173 -13.13 -20.19 10.20
N GLY A 174 -11.97 -19.53 10.25
CA GLY A 174 -10.77 -19.99 10.98
C GLY A 174 -9.82 -20.90 10.19
N ALA A 175 -10.19 -21.37 9.00
CA ALA A 175 -9.31 -22.20 8.17
C ALA A 175 -8.07 -21.42 7.72
N ILE A 176 -6.90 -22.05 7.72
CA ILE A 176 -5.66 -21.44 7.24
C ILE A 176 -5.81 -21.09 5.76
N ARG A 177 -5.62 -19.83 5.43
CA ARG A 177 -5.64 -19.28 4.07
C ARG A 177 -4.58 -18.20 3.92
N GLN A 178 -3.78 -18.33 2.89
CA GLN A 178 -2.67 -17.39 2.66
C GLN A 178 -2.37 -17.32 1.17
N LEU A 179 -2.25 -16.09 0.67
CA LEU A 179 -1.81 -15.87 -0.71
C LEU A 179 -0.29 -16.02 -0.80
N ARG A 180 0.17 -16.71 -1.84
CA ARG A 180 1.60 -16.75 -2.19
C ARG A 180 1.83 -15.79 -3.34
N PHE A 181 2.70 -14.81 -3.14
CA PHE A 181 3.08 -13.90 -4.20
C PHE A 181 4.17 -14.56 -5.07
N PRO A 182 3.98 -14.63 -6.40
CA PRO A 182 4.98 -15.22 -7.30
C PRO A 182 6.20 -14.32 -7.49
N PHE A 183 6.04 -13.01 -7.26
CA PHE A 183 7.07 -11.97 -7.35
C PHE A 183 6.65 -10.75 -6.53
N GLU A 184 7.47 -9.71 -6.53
CA GLU A 184 7.19 -8.44 -5.88
C GLU A 184 6.04 -7.71 -6.55
N ILE A 185 5.05 -7.25 -5.77
CA ILE A 185 3.89 -6.51 -6.26
C ILE A 185 3.72 -5.27 -5.38
N ALA A 186 4.05 -4.09 -5.91
CA ALA A 186 3.98 -2.81 -5.21
C ALA A 186 2.63 -2.55 -4.52
N ALA A 187 1.56 -3.06 -5.11
CA ALA A 187 0.21 -2.88 -4.61
C ALA A 187 -0.15 -3.75 -3.40
N SER A 188 0.62 -4.82 -3.08
CA SER A 188 0.10 -5.84 -2.14
C SER A 188 1.10 -6.78 -1.48
N SER A 189 2.34 -6.95 -1.98
CA SER A 189 3.20 -8.05 -1.52
C SER A 189 4.09 -7.72 -0.32
N LEU A 190 3.87 -6.62 0.38
CA LEU A 190 4.64 -6.27 1.57
C LEU A 190 4.38 -7.27 2.71
N TYR A 191 5.45 -7.82 3.26
CA TYR A 191 5.51 -8.50 4.54
C TYR A 191 6.12 -7.54 5.56
N THR A 192 5.56 -7.44 6.76
CA THR A 192 6.08 -6.55 7.80
C THR A 192 5.53 -6.91 9.18
N THR A 193 6.06 -6.27 10.22
CA THR A 193 5.51 -6.31 11.57
C THR A 193 4.79 -4.99 11.90
N PRO A 194 3.89 -4.97 12.90
CA PRO A 194 3.32 -3.72 13.41
C PRO A 194 4.39 -2.70 13.82
N SER A 195 5.48 -3.16 14.45
CA SER A 195 6.58 -2.31 14.91
C SER A 195 7.35 -1.67 13.75
N ASP A 196 7.73 -2.46 12.74
CA ASP A 196 8.42 -1.94 11.57
C ASP A 196 7.55 -0.91 10.83
N TYR A 197 6.25 -1.22 10.66
CA TYR A 197 5.34 -0.30 10.00
C TYR A 197 5.10 0.99 10.80
N ALA A 198 5.07 0.91 12.14
CA ALA A 198 5.01 2.08 13.00
C ALA A 198 6.27 2.96 12.88
N LEU A 199 7.47 2.37 12.80
CA LEU A 199 8.71 3.09 12.55
C LEU A 199 8.69 3.77 11.16
N PHE A 200 8.19 3.10 10.14
CA PHE A 200 7.97 3.71 8.82
C PHE A 200 7.03 4.92 8.91
N MET A 201 5.88 4.79 9.58
CA MET A 201 4.94 5.91 9.76
C MET A 201 5.58 7.06 10.53
N SER A 202 6.32 6.79 11.60
CA SER A 202 7.04 7.81 12.37
C SER A 202 8.04 8.57 11.50
N SER A 203 8.75 7.87 10.61
CA SER A 203 9.68 8.50 9.66
C SER A 203 8.96 9.41 8.66
N LEU A 204 7.80 9.00 8.13
CA LEU A 204 6.98 9.85 7.26
C LEU A 204 6.47 11.10 7.99
N LEU A 205 5.96 10.92 9.23
CA LEU A 205 5.39 12.02 10.02
C LEU A 205 6.44 13.04 10.48
N ALA A 206 7.70 12.62 10.59
CA ALA A 206 8.83 13.49 10.93
C ALA A 206 9.38 14.28 9.72
N ASP A 207 9.12 13.83 8.50
CA ASP A 207 9.59 14.51 7.29
C ASP A 207 8.49 15.43 6.74
N GLU A 208 8.54 16.72 7.11
CA GLU A 208 7.54 17.72 6.70
C GLU A 208 7.48 17.89 5.18
N ARG A 209 8.59 17.69 4.45
CA ARG A 209 8.62 17.83 2.99
C ARG A 209 7.85 16.69 2.32
N LEU A 210 8.06 15.45 2.78
CA LEU A 210 7.28 14.29 2.31
C LEU A 210 5.81 14.42 2.68
N LEU A 211 5.53 14.81 3.92
CA LEU A 211 4.16 14.97 4.40
C LEU A 211 3.42 16.07 3.63
N SER A 212 4.09 17.16 3.32
CA SER A 212 3.55 18.22 2.45
C SER A 212 3.20 17.69 1.07
N LEU A 213 4.07 16.91 0.42
CA LEU A 213 3.76 16.28 -0.87
C LEU A 213 2.53 15.37 -0.80
N VAL A 214 2.43 14.55 0.26
CA VAL A 214 1.28 13.66 0.47
C VAL A 214 -0.03 14.44 0.57
N THR A 215 -0.03 15.61 1.22
CA THR A 215 -1.26 16.31 1.65
C THR A 215 -1.59 17.56 0.85
N HIS A 216 -0.71 18.02 -0.06
CA HIS A 216 -0.80 19.33 -0.74
C HIS A 216 -2.08 19.51 -1.57
N ALA A 217 -2.42 18.57 -2.43
CA ALA A 217 -3.55 18.67 -3.35
C ALA A 217 -4.37 17.37 -3.38
N PRO A 218 -5.06 17.04 -2.27
CA PRO A 218 -5.79 15.78 -2.19
C PRO A 218 -7.08 15.85 -3.01
N VAL A 219 -7.42 14.73 -3.64
CA VAL A 219 -8.60 14.56 -4.49
C VAL A 219 -9.78 14.09 -3.63
N PRO A 220 -10.99 14.65 -3.78
CA PRO A 220 -12.16 14.18 -3.06
C PRO A 220 -12.50 12.72 -3.40
N VAL A 221 -12.80 11.91 -2.38
CA VAL A 221 -13.32 10.56 -2.57
C VAL A 221 -14.85 10.65 -2.80
N PRO A 222 -15.38 10.11 -3.90
CA PRO A 222 -16.80 10.21 -4.22
C PRO A 222 -17.70 9.64 -3.12
N LYS A 223 -18.79 10.35 -2.80
CA LYS A 223 -19.79 9.92 -1.80
C LYS A 223 -19.23 9.75 -0.38
N ALA A 224 -18.08 10.34 -0.08
CA ALA A 224 -17.44 10.29 1.23
C ALA A 224 -17.09 11.72 1.70
N PRO A 225 -18.01 12.43 2.34
CA PRO A 225 -17.76 13.77 2.87
C PRO A 225 -16.54 13.79 3.80
N ASN A 226 -15.71 14.82 3.66
CA ASN A 226 -14.49 15.01 4.46
C ASN A 226 -13.40 13.93 4.26
N VAL A 227 -13.55 13.08 3.22
CA VAL A 227 -12.56 12.08 2.84
C VAL A 227 -11.95 12.46 1.49
N PHE A 228 -10.63 12.48 1.45
CA PHE A 228 -9.83 12.82 0.28
C PHE A 228 -8.76 11.76 0.08
N TRP A 229 -8.06 11.84 -1.06
CA TRP A 229 -6.91 11.00 -1.33
C TRP A 229 -5.73 11.86 -1.77
N GLY A 230 -4.63 11.75 -1.03
CA GLY A 230 -3.36 12.37 -1.36
C GLY A 230 -2.46 11.44 -2.16
N LEU A 231 -1.15 11.67 -2.13
CA LEU A 231 -0.19 10.82 -2.82
C LEU A 231 0.11 9.56 -2.02
N GLY A 232 -0.65 8.49 -2.29
CA GLY A 232 -0.52 7.17 -1.66
C GLY A 232 -1.23 6.99 -0.32
N TRP A 233 -1.99 7.97 0.14
CA TRP A 233 -2.71 7.95 1.43
C TRP A 233 -4.13 8.49 1.32
N GLY A 234 -5.07 7.87 2.01
CA GLY A 234 -6.33 8.48 2.35
C GLY A 234 -6.13 9.61 3.34
N ILE A 235 -6.92 10.67 3.22
CA ILE A 235 -6.88 11.85 4.09
C ILE A 235 -8.28 12.10 4.61
N GLU A 236 -8.42 12.31 5.91
CA GLU A 236 -9.65 12.80 6.53
C GLU A 236 -9.43 14.20 7.07
N ARG A 237 -10.44 15.04 6.91
CA ARG A 237 -10.51 16.37 7.55
C ARG A 237 -11.78 16.47 8.35
N VAL A 238 -11.66 16.38 9.67
CA VAL A 238 -12.79 16.33 10.59
C VAL A 238 -12.59 17.35 11.69
N SER A 239 -13.50 18.33 11.76
CA SER A 239 -13.33 19.50 12.61
C SER A 239 -11.99 20.18 12.32
N GLU A 240 -11.16 20.40 13.35
CA GLU A 240 -9.82 21.01 13.18
C GLU A 240 -8.70 19.99 13.06
N ARG A 241 -9.02 18.71 12.90
CA ARG A 241 -8.05 17.63 12.79
C ARG A 241 -7.97 17.08 11.38
N SER A 242 -6.77 16.68 11.00
CA SER A 242 -6.50 15.98 9.75
C SER A 242 -5.78 14.67 10.05
N TYR A 243 -6.18 13.62 9.35
CA TYR A 243 -5.58 12.29 9.49
C TYR A 243 -5.13 11.79 8.14
N ILE A 244 -4.02 11.05 8.12
CA ILE A 244 -3.67 10.16 6.99
C ILE A 244 -3.96 8.72 7.39
N TRP A 245 -4.44 7.93 6.45
CA TRP A 245 -4.78 6.54 6.70
C TRP A 245 -4.66 5.68 5.44
N HIS A 246 -4.49 4.39 5.64
CA HIS A 246 -4.60 3.40 4.59
C HIS A 246 -4.96 2.04 5.20
N TRP A 247 -5.56 1.15 4.39
CA TRP A 247 -5.94 -0.20 4.81
C TRP A 247 -5.32 -1.27 3.91
N GLY A 248 -5.33 -2.50 4.38
CA GLY A 248 -4.97 -3.67 3.62
C GLY A 248 -5.99 -4.79 3.80
N SER A 249 -6.40 -5.40 2.71
CA SER A 249 -7.30 -6.55 2.67
C SER A 249 -6.80 -7.55 1.64
N ILE A 250 -6.46 -8.73 2.10
CA ILE A 250 -6.02 -9.85 1.26
C ILE A 250 -6.46 -11.15 1.92
N THR A 251 -6.43 -12.25 1.18
CA THR A 251 -6.75 -13.59 1.69
C THR A 251 -5.99 -13.87 2.99
N GLY A 252 -6.74 -14.11 4.06
CA GLY A 252 -6.22 -14.42 5.39
C GLY A 252 -5.78 -13.22 6.24
N PHE A 253 -5.73 -11.98 5.72
CA PHE A 253 -5.18 -10.85 6.46
C PHE A 253 -5.98 -9.57 6.29
N ARG A 254 -6.03 -8.77 7.36
CA ARG A 254 -6.50 -7.38 7.37
C ARG A 254 -5.47 -6.49 8.06
N SER A 255 -5.32 -5.28 7.56
CA SER A 255 -4.43 -4.30 8.17
C SER A 255 -5.02 -2.89 8.06
N LEU A 256 -4.68 -2.03 9.00
CA LEU A 256 -5.13 -0.66 9.05
C LEU A 256 -4.04 0.20 9.71
N ALA A 257 -3.77 1.34 9.12
CA ALA A 257 -2.85 2.32 9.66
C ALA A 257 -3.47 3.72 9.56
N MET A 258 -3.38 4.51 10.62
CA MET A 258 -3.86 5.88 10.67
C MET A 258 -2.97 6.73 11.56
N ALA A 259 -2.80 7.99 11.20
CA ALA A 259 -2.09 8.97 12.01
C ALA A 259 -2.81 10.32 12.04
N ASP A 260 -2.82 10.95 13.20
CA ASP A 260 -3.21 12.34 13.40
C ASP A 260 -2.07 13.27 12.97
N LEU A 261 -2.33 14.15 12.02
CA LEU A 261 -1.32 15.08 11.49
C LEU A 261 -1.02 16.22 12.46
N ASN A 262 -1.89 16.49 13.42
CA ASN A 262 -1.72 17.55 14.40
C ASN A 262 -0.82 17.11 15.56
N THR A 263 -1.11 15.93 16.13
CA THR A 263 -0.34 15.39 17.27
C THR A 263 0.81 14.49 16.88
N LYS A 264 0.82 13.98 15.63
CA LYS A 264 1.74 12.96 15.11
C LYS A 264 1.57 11.58 15.74
N ASP A 265 0.51 11.37 16.51
CA ASP A 265 0.16 10.05 17.01
C ASP A 265 -0.27 9.14 15.87
N ALA A 266 0.15 7.88 15.92
CA ALA A 266 -0.16 6.90 14.90
C ALA A 266 -0.57 5.56 15.51
N VAL A 267 -1.49 4.89 14.83
CA VAL A 267 -1.95 3.53 15.18
C VAL A 267 -1.79 2.64 13.97
N VAL A 268 -1.24 1.47 14.20
CA VAL A 268 -1.08 0.41 13.21
C VAL A 268 -1.67 -0.88 13.76
N ALA A 269 -2.58 -1.50 13.02
CA ALA A 269 -3.23 -2.74 13.40
C ALA A 269 -3.12 -3.78 12.28
N PHE A 270 -2.71 -5.00 12.64
CA PHE A 270 -2.68 -6.15 11.74
C PHE A 270 -3.48 -7.30 12.35
N ALA A 271 -4.27 -7.96 11.53
CA ALA A 271 -5.00 -9.16 11.89
C ALA A 271 -4.71 -10.27 10.88
N ALA A 272 -4.33 -11.45 11.37
CA ALA A 272 -4.16 -12.67 10.57
C ALA A 272 -5.50 -13.39 10.40
N ALA A 273 -6.57 -12.63 10.09
CA ALA A 273 -7.93 -13.14 9.89
C ALA A 273 -8.72 -12.25 8.95
N GLU A 274 -9.54 -12.84 8.07
CA GLU A 274 -10.38 -12.11 7.12
C GLU A 274 -11.49 -11.28 7.79
N ASN A 275 -11.91 -11.63 8.99
CA ASN A 275 -12.87 -10.88 9.82
C ASN A 275 -12.20 -9.94 10.83
N GLY A 276 -10.92 -9.62 10.67
CA GLY A 276 -10.16 -8.81 11.62
C GLY A 276 -10.35 -7.29 11.49
N MET A 277 -10.98 -6.79 10.43
CA MET A 277 -11.12 -5.35 10.20
C MET A 277 -11.95 -4.62 11.29
N PRO A 278 -13.07 -5.16 11.83
CA PRO A 278 -13.78 -4.50 12.92
C PRO A 278 -12.90 -4.26 14.15
N LEU A 279 -12.04 -5.21 14.51
CA LEU A 279 -11.10 -5.04 15.63
C LEU A 279 -10.05 -3.96 15.31
N ALA A 280 -9.51 -3.94 14.10
CA ALA A 280 -8.56 -2.91 13.68
C ALA A 280 -9.19 -1.51 13.76
N LYS A 281 -10.43 -1.34 13.28
CA LYS A 281 -11.20 -0.09 13.38
C LYS A 281 -11.46 0.32 14.84
N SER A 282 -11.78 -0.63 15.72
CA SER A 282 -11.96 -0.37 17.16
C SER A 282 -10.70 0.23 17.77
N ARG A 283 -9.52 -0.35 17.48
CA ARG A 283 -8.23 0.16 17.99
C ARG A 283 -7.92 1.58 17.51
N ILE A 284 -8.26 1.91 16.26
CA ILE A 284 -8.14 3.29 15.78
C ILE A 284 -9.03 4.23 16.62
N ARG A 285 -10.32 3.91 16.76
CA ARG A 285 -11.29 4.75 17.47
C ARG A 285 -11.00 4.91 18.96
N GLU A 286 -10.40 3.91 19.59
CA GLU A 286 -9.99 3.95 20.99
C GLU A 286 -8.78 4.87 21.23
N THR A 287 -7.94 5.07 20.20
CA THR A 287 -6.65 5.76 20.34
C THR A 287 -6.65 7.15 19.72
N LEU A 288 -7.25 7.29 18.52
CA LEU A 288 -7.29 8.54 17.79
C LEU A 288 -8.71 9.14 17.90
N PRO A 289 -8.84 10.40 18.32
CA PRO A 289 -10.16 11.02 18.49
C PRO A 289 -10.80 11.37 17.13
N GLY A 290 -12.11 11.18 17.02
CA GLY A 290 -12.89 11.60 15.85
C GLY A 290 -13.77 10.52 15.26
N PRO A 291 -14.65 10.89 14.32
CA PRO A 291 -15.64 9.96 13.74
C PRO A 291 -15.05 9.03 12.64
N HIS A 292 -13.88 9.36 12.09
CA HIS A 292 -13.14 8.60 11.06
C HIS A 292 -14.00 8.12 9.88
N PRO A 293 -14.56 9.04 9.05
CA PRO A 293 -15.44 8.69 7.94
C PRO A 293 -14.78 7.81 6.87
N GLY A 294 -13.47 7.86 6.73
CA GLY A 294 -12.73 6.97 5.81
C GLY A 294 -12.82 5.50 6.20
N LEU A 295 -12.96 5.21 7.49
CA LEU A 295 -13.14 3.83 7.96
C LEU A 295 -14.53 3.25 7.62
N GLU A 296 -15.50 4.09 7.24
CA GLU A 296 -16.85 3.67 6.84
C GLU A 296 -16.97 3.37 5.35
N LEU A 297 -15.92 3.62 4.56
CA LEU A 297 -15.91 3.28 3.14
C LEU A 297 -16.09 1.77 2.94
N ASN A 298 -16.92 1.38 1.97
CA ASN A 298 -17.12 -0.02 1.60
C ASN A 298 -15.83 -0.76 1.20
N LEU A 299 -14.79 -0.03 0.84
CA LEU A 299 -13.47 -0.57 0.52
C LEU A 299 -12.71 -1.04 1.78
N VAL A 300 -13.05 -0.51 2.96
CA VAL A 300 -12.38 -0.80 4.24
C VAL A 300 -13.15 -1.92 4.96
N GLN A 301 -13.04 -3.16 4.44
CA GLN A 301 -13.74 -4.34 4.97
C GLN A 301 -12.77 -5.44 5.41
#